data_68a7ea3ec20d17e0d130539ce1dfc147
#
_entry.id   68a7ea3ec20d17e0d130539ce1dfc147
#
_cell.length_a   1.000
_cell.length_b   1.000
_cell.length_c   1.000
_cell.angle_alpha   90.00
_cell.angle_beta   90.00
_cell.angle_gamma   90.00
#
_symmetry.space_group_name_H-M   'P 1'
#
loop_
_entity.id
_entity.type
_entity.pdbx_description
1 polymer ?
#
loop_
_entity_poly.entity_id
_entity_poly.type
_entity_poly.pdbx_seq_one_letter_code
_entity_poly.pdbx_strand_id
1 'polypeptide(L)'
;MFEPDKSHSLPLKHLPDLPDVIAPDGSEIRFIKSDSEESSMVHALLKPGRTTQAVRHQTVKERWICIAGQGKLWRSNEHNESVITLKSGVKCNIPVGTKFQFQADDGYTPLEIIITTTPPWPGDEEAIKCSGKWSPVL
;
A
#
# COMPACT_ATOMS: atom_id res chain seq x y z
N MET A 1 9.26 -33.72 29.05
CA MET A 1 8.70 -32.89 27.95
C MET A 1 9.20 -31.45 28.14
N PHE A 2 9.64 -30.88 27.07
CA PHE A 2 10.08 -29.51 27.09
C PHE A 2 8.86 -28.60 26.85
N GLU A 3 8.60 -27.73 27.84
CA GLU A 3 7.55 -26.71 27.66
C GLU A 3 8.21 -25.45 27.11
N PRO A 4 7.74 -24.93 25.98
CA PRO A 4 8.36 -23.75 25.40
C PRO A 4 8.22 -22.56 26.37
N ASP A 5 9.33 -21.94 26.67
CA ASP A 5 9.35 -20.66 27.34
C ASP A 5 8.76 -19.62 26.40
N LYS A 6 7.73 -18.94 26.86
CA LYS A 6 7.04 -17.92 26.07
C LYS A 6 7.96 -16.77 25.65
N SER A 7 9.01 -16.48 26.43
CA SER A 7 10.00 -15.46 26.10
C SER A 7 10.88 -15.86 24.91
N HIS A 8 10.98 -17.15 24.61
CA HIS A 8 11.76 -17.69 23.52
C HIS A 8 10.90 -18.23 22.38
N SER A 9 9.57 -18.15 22.48
CA SER A 9 8.70 -18.60 21.39
C SER A 9 8.75 -17.60 20.24
N LEU A 10 8.68 -18.13 19.03
CA LEU A 10 8.54 -17.30 17.83
C LEU A 10 7.08 -16.86 17.72
N PRO A 11 6.76 -15.58 17.91
CA PRO A 11 5.38 -15.13 17.86
C PRO A 11 4.82 -15.29 16.46
N LEU A 12 3.59 -15.80 16.39
CA LEU A 12 2.83 -15.86 15.15
C LEU A 12 1.70 -14.85 15.25
N LYS A 13 1.66 -13.93 14.30
CA LYS A 13 0.58 -12.95 14.19
C LYS A 13 -0.03 -13.00 12.81
N HIS A 14 -1.34 -12.94 12.78
CA HIS A 14 -2.10 -12.81 11.54
C HIS A 14 -2.51 -11.36 11.35
N LEU A 15 -2.60 -10.93 10.10
CA LEU A 15 -3.26 -9.67 9.79
C LEU A 15 -4.74 -9.79 10.21
N PRO A 16 -5.32 -8.74 10.77
CA PRO A 16 -6.74 -8.77 11.15
C PRO A 16 -7.64 -8.88 9.91
N ASP A 17 -8.82 -9.49 10.10
CA ASP A 17 -9.80 -9.59 9.01
C ASP A 17 -10.30 -8.21 8.57
N LEU A 18 -10.49 -7.31 9.53
CA LEU A 18 -10.90 -5.94 9.25
C LEU A 18 -9.68 -5.04 9.15
N PRO A 19 -9.72 -4.01 8.29
CA PRO A 19 -8.61 -3.05 8.23
C PRO A 19 -8.49 -2.26 9.52
N ASP A 20 -7.27 -1.83 9.83
CA ASP A 20 -7.03 -0.91 10.93
C ASP A 20 -7.54 0.48 10.60
N VAL A 21 -7.35 0.92 9.37
CA VAL A 21 -7.84 2.21 8.86
C VAL A 21 -8.14 2.09 7.36
N ILE A 22 -8.87 3.08 6.85
CA ILE A 22 -9.01 3.31 5.41
C ILE A 22 -8.09 4.49 5.08
N ALA A 23 -7.21 4.28 4.11
CA ALA A 23 -6.28 5.32 3.69
C ALA A 23 -6.99 6.47 2.97
N PRO A 24 -6.35 7.65 2.85
CA PRO A 24 -6.91 8.77 2.09
C PRO A 24 -7.26 8.41 0.64
N ASP A 25 -6.56 7.46 0.04
CA ASP A 25 -6.86 6.99 -1.32
C ASP A 25 -8.03 6.00 -1.39
N GLY A 26 -8.53 5.53 -0.25
CA GLY A 26 -9.65 4.60 -0.15
C GLY A 26 -9.27 3.13 0.00
N SER A 27 -7.99 2.78 -0.03
CA SER A 27 -7.55 1.40 0.19
C SER A 27 -7.66 1.00 1.66
N GLU A 28 -7.83 -0.30 1.91
CA GLU A 28 -7.84 -0.86 3.26
C GLU A 28 -6.42 -1.05 3.75
N ILE A 29 -6.12 -0.52 4.92
CA ILE A 29 -4.77 -0.55 5.48
C ILE A 29 -4.75 -1.38 6.77
N ARG A 30 -3.79 -2.29 6.85
CA ARG A 30 -3.46 -3.04 8.05
C ARG A 30 -2.01 -2.74 8.42
N PHE A 31 -1.80 -2.32 9.66
CA PHE A 31 -0.46 -1.97 10.12
C PHE A 31 0.40 -3.22 10.32
N ILE A 32 1.62 -3.15 9.83
CA ILE A 32 2.64 -4.17 10.08
C ILE A 32 3.66 -3.53 11.00
N LYS A 33 3.94 -4.19 12.13
CA LYS A 33 4.94 -3.68 13.06
C LYS A 33 6.31 -3.71 12.38
N SER A 34 6.94 -2.53 12.30
CA SER A 34 8.30 -2.40 11.81
C SER A 34 9.26 -2.35 12.99
N ASP A 35 10.41 -3.03 12.86
CA ASP A 35 11.50 -2.93 13.83
C ASP A 35 12.35 -1.66 13.60
N SER A 36 12.09 -0.95 12.50
CA SER A 36 12.81 0.27 12.15
C SER A 36 12.03 1.50 12.59
N GLU A 37 12.73 2.44 13.22
CA GLU A 37 12.19 3.78 13.51
C GLU A 37 12.29 4.70 12.28
N GLU A 38 12.97 4.26 11.22
CA GLU A 38 13.22 5.04 10.01
C GLU A 38 12.13 4.90 8.96
N SER A 39 11.27 3.90 9.11
CA SER A 39 10.21 3.63 8.14
C SER A 39 9.01 2.98 8.82
N SER A 40 7.87 3.03 8.16
CA SER A 40 6.68 2.28 8.53
C SER A 40 6.29 1.32 7.42
N MET A 41 5.58 0.26 7.79
CA MET A 41 5.16 -0.77 6.84
C MET A 41 3.69 -1.06 7.03
N VAL A 42 2.98 -1.20 5.93
CA VAL A 42 1.56 -1.55 5.94
C VAL A 42 1.26 -2.60 4.87
N HIS A 43 0.17 -3.30 5.08
CA HIS A 43 -0.49 -4.12 4.07
C HIS A 43 -1.66 -3.31 3.52
N ALA A 44 -1.66 -3.05 2.23
CA ALA A 44 -2.75 -2.36 1.54
C ALA A 44 -3.54 -3.38 0.74
N LEU A 45 -4.86 -3.31 0.83
CA LEU A 45 -5.78 -4.16 0.09
C LEU A 45 -6.78 -3.31 -0.67
N LEU A 46 -6.96 -3.64 -1.94
CA LEU A 46 -7.99 -3.02 -2.78
C LEU A 46 -8.89 -4.13 -3.33
N LYS A 47 -10.18 -4.03 -3.05
CA LYS A 47 -11.15 -5.02 -3.51
C LYS A 47 -11.23 -5.05 -5.03
N PRO A 48 -11.59 -6.21 -5.62
CA PRO A 48 -11.70 -6.33 -7.08
C PRO A 48 -12.60 -5.24 -7.69
N GLY A 49 -12.17 -4.70 -8.83
CA GLY A 49 -12.91 -3.69 -9.56
C GLY A 49 -12.85 -2.28 -9.00
N ARG A 50 -12.14 -2.09 -7.90
CA ARG A 50 -12.01 -0.76 -7.27
C ARG A 50 -10.86 0.03 -7.88
N THR A 51 -11.00 1.34 -7.85
CA THR A 51 -9.97 2.30 -8.28
C THR A 51 -9.83 3.35 -7.19
N THR A 52 -8.61 3.58 -6.74
CA THR A 52 -8.34 4.53 -5.66
C THR A 52 -8.52 5.97 -6.10
N GLN A 53 -8.62 6.88 -5.14
CA GLN A 53 -8.44 8.30 -5.36
C GLN A 53 -6.96 8.55 -5.66
N ALA A 54 -6.66 9.34 -6.69
CA ALA A 54 -5.28 9.74 -6.95
C ALA A 54 -4.79 10.69 -5.86
N VAL A 55 -3.56 10.46 -5.41
CA VAL A 55 -2.91 11.28 -4.38
C VAL A 55 -1.44 11.49 -4.73
N ARG A 56 -0.81 12.45 -4.05
CA ARG A 56 0.64 12.59 -4.00
C ARG A 56 1.05 12.77 -2.55
N HIS A 57 2.22 12.28 -2.19
CA HIS A 57 2.75 12.45 -0.84
C HIS A 57 3.70 13.65 -0.78
N GLN A 58 3.64 14.39 0.31
CA GLN A 58 4.41 15.62 0.47
C GLN A 58 5.85 15.37 0.89
N THR A 59 6.08 14.40 1.78
CA THR A 59 7.38 14.20 2.42
C THR A 59 7.88 12.78 2.41
N VAL A 60 7.01 11.79 2.18
CA VAL A 60 7.40 10.38 2.22
C VAL A 60 7.56 9.79 0.83
N LYS A 61 8.50 8.87 0.71
CA LYS A 61 8.61 7.98 -0.45
C LYS A 61 8.10 6.60 -0.07
N GLU A 62 7.66 5.84 -1.05
CA GLU A 62 7.15 4.48 -0.83
C GLU A 62 7.87 3.47 -1.70
N ARG A 63 8.02 2.27 -1.15
CA ARG A 63 8.43 1.08 -1.89
C ARG A 63 7.31 0.06 -1.76
N TRP A 64 6.91 -0.48 -2.89
CA TRP A 64 5.81 -1.42 -3.00
C TRP A 64 6.30 -2.79 -3.42
N ILE A 65 5.69 -3.83 -2.87
CA ILE A 65 5.75 -5.17 -3.42
C ILE A 65 4.33 -5.72 -3.47
N CYS A 66 3.89 -6.10 -4.67
CA CYS A 66 2.61 -6.77 -4.84
C CYS A 66 2.74 -8.23 -4.43
N ILE A 67 1.83 -8.71 -3.60
CA ILE A 67 1.89 -10.08 -3.06
C ILE A 67 0.70 -10.94 -3.51
N ALA A 68 -0.40 -10.35 -3.95
CA ALA A 68 -1.57 -11.09 -4.42
C ALA A 68 -2.44 -10.22 -5.32
N GLY A 69 -3.23 -10.88 -6.15
CA GLY A 69 -4.13 -10.21 -7.08
C GLY A 69 -3.43 -9.60 -8.27
N GLN A 70 -4.18 -8.84 -9.05
CA GLN A 70 -3.68 -8.13 -10.23
C GLN A 70 -4.34 -6.77 -10.32
N GLY A 71 -3.61 -5.83 -10.89
CA GLY A 71 -4.12 -4.49 -11.11
C GLY A 71 -3.15 -3.63 -11.88
N LYS A 72 -3.36 -2.33 -11.81
CA LYS A 72 -2.52 -1.35 -12.50
C LYS A 72 -2.18 -0.21 -11.56
N LEU A 73 -0.98 0.30 -11.71
CA LEU A 73 -0.51 1.49 -11.01
C LEU A 73 -0.14 2.56 -12.05
N TRP A 74 -0.78 3.71 -11.95
CA TRP A 74 -0.42 4.92 -12.67
C TRP A 74 0.45 5.78 -11.76
N ARG A 75 1.57 6.28 -12.30
CA ARG A 75 2.46 7.24 -11.63
C ARG A 75 2.76 8.37 -12.59
N SER A 76 2.78 9.58 -12.07
CA SER A 76 3.06 10.77 -12.87
C SER A 76 3.87 11.80 -12.08
N ASN A 77 4.90 12.33 -12.71
CA ASN A 77 5.63 13.50 -12.23
C ASN A 77 5.76 14.51 -13.39
N GLU A 78 6.53 15.59 -13.16
CA GLU A 78 6.66 16.66 -14.14
C GLU A 78 7.24 16.22 -15.49
N HIS A 79 7.99 15.11 -15.52
CA HIS A 79 8.74 14.69 -16.70
C HIS A 79 8.27 13.37 -17.30
N ASN A 80 7.65 12.51 -16.49
CA ASN A 80 7.32 11.17 -16.88
C ASN A 80 5.94 10.75 -16.37
N GLU A 81 5.29 9.91 -17.18
CA GLU A 81 4.04 9.26 -16.81
C GLU A 81 4.16 7.78 -17.18
N SER A 82 3.69 6.91 -16.31
CA SER A 82 3.73 5.47 -16.56
C SER A 82 2.52 4.76 -15.99
N VAL A 83 2.15 3.67 -16.64
CA VAL A 83 1.19 2.69 -16.11
C VAL A 83 1.89 1.35 -16.12
N ILE A 84 1.97 0.71 -14.96
CA ILE A 84 2.56 -0.62 -14.84
C ILE A 84 1.51 -1.62 -14.38
N THR A 85 1.70 -2.87 -14.75
CA THR A 85 0.87 -3.97 -14.26
C THR A 85 1.39 -4.42 -12.90
N LEU A 86 0.47 -4.48 -11.93
CA LEU A 86 0.74 -5.04 -10.61
C LEU A 86 0.29 -6.50 -10.61
N LYS A 87 1.19 -7.38 -10.24
CA LYS A 87 0.92 -8.80 -10.00
C LYS A 87 1.94 -9.31 -8.99
N SER A 88 1.69 -10.48 -8.43
CA SER A 88 2.56 -11.04 -7.39
C SER A 88 4.03 -11.01 -7.79
N GLY A 89 4.87 -10.45 -6.93
CA GLY A 89 6.31 -10.29 -7.13
C GLY A 89 6.75 -8.98 -7.77
N VAL A 90 5.85 -8.17 -8.29
CA VAL A 90 6.21 -6.86 -8.87
C VAL A 90 6.57 -5.90 -7.75
N LYS A 91 7.72 -5.26 -7.90
CA LYS A 91 8.22 -4.22 -7.00
C LYS A 91 8.29 -2.89 -7.73
N CYS A 92 7.95 -1.82 -7.06
CA CYS A 92 8.08 -0.48 -7.61
C CYS A 92 8.26 0.55 -6.52
N ASN A 93 8.66 1.75 -6.93
CA ASN A 93 8.87 2.89 -6.04
C ASN A 93 7.93 4.02 -6.41
N ILE A 94 7.54 4.79 -5.39
CA ILE A 94 6.81 6.05 -5.56
C ILE A 94 7.64 7.13 -4.86
N PRO A 95 8.42 7.91 -5.62
CA PRO A 95 9.19 9.03 -5.06
C PRO A 95 8.29 10.10 -4.46
N VAL A 96 8.87 10.91 -3.56
CA VAL A 96 8.17 12.06 -2.97
C VAL A 96 7.60 12.95 -4.08
N GLY A 97 6.38 13.42 -3.90
CA GLY A 97 5.72 14.33 -4.82
C GLY A 97 5.11 13.70 -6.06
N THR A 98 5.35 12.43 -6.28
CA THR A 98 4.79 11.71 -7.44
C THR A 98 3.30 11.49 -7.25
N LYS A 99 2.50 11.87 -8.24
CA LYS A 99 1.07 11.53 -8.28
C LYS A 99 0.93 10.04 -8.59
N PHE A 100 0.03 9.37 -7.91
CA PHE A 100 -0.25 7.98 -8.21
C PHE A 100 -1.70 7.61 -7.94
N GLN A 101 -2.12 6.58 -8.63
CA GLN A 101 -3.46 6.01 -8.52
C GLN A 101 -3.36 4.55 -8.92
N PHE A 102 -4.08 3.68 -8.26
CA PHE A 102 -4.05 2.27 -8.63
C PHE A 102 -5.45 1.67 -8.62
N GLN A 103 -5.58 0.58 -9.34
CA GLN A 103 -6.84 -0.13 -9.47
C GLN A 103 -6.61 -1.63 -9.43
N ALA A 104 -7.58 -2.34 -8.89
CA ALA A 104 -7.61 -3.79 -8.87
C ALA A 104 -8.44 -4.28 -10.06
N ASP A 105 -7.97 -5.33 -10.72
CA ASP A 105 -8.72 -5.95 -11.80
C ASP A 105 -10.04 -6.53 -11.25
N ASP A 106 -11.01 -6.64 -12.14
CA ASP A 106 -12.27 -7.31 -11.83
C ASP A 106 -12.00 -8.78 -11.50
N GLY A 107 -12.90 -9.39 -10.74
CA GLY A 107 -12.78 -10.79 -10.38
C GLY A 107 -13.04 -11.01 -8.90
N TYR A 108 -12.44 -12.08 -8.36
CA TYR A 108 -12.68 -12.50 -6.98
C TYR A 108 -11.48 -12.27 -6.06
N THR A 109 -10.32 -11.99 -6.61
CA THR A 109 -9.08 -11.85 -5.82
C THR A 109 -8.76 -10.39 -5.63
N PRO A 110 -8.69 -9.89 -4.38
CA PRO A 110 -8.28 -8.51 -4.13
C PRO A 110 -6.81 -8.31 -4.47
N LEU A 111 -6.45 -7.09 -4.80
CA LEU A 111 -5.07 -6.66 -4.97
C LEU A 111 -4.48 -6.42 -3.58
N GLU A 112 -3.33 -7.02 -3.30
CA GLU A 112 -2.67 -6.88 -2.01
C GLU A 112 -1.21 -6.47 -2.20
N ILE A 113 -0.80 -5.47 -1.44
CA ILE A 113 0.49 -4.82 -1.60
C ILE A 113 1.09 -4.59 -0.22
N ILE A 114 2.38 -4.89 -0.06
CA ILE A 114 3.14 -4.45 1.11
C ILE A 114 3.83 -3.15 0.74
N ILE A 115 3.60 -2.12 1.55
CA ILE A 115 4.11 -0.78 1.31
C ILE A 115 5.02 -0.39 2.47
N THR A 116 6.25 -0.01 2.15
CA THR A 116 7.20 0.58 3.10
C THR A 116 7.31 2.07 2.84
N THR A 117 7.01 2.87 3.84
CA THR A 117 7.00 4.33 3.78
C THR A 117 8.21 4.86 4.54
N THR A 118 8.98 5.75 3.92
CA THR A 118 10.18 6.36 4.52
C THR A 118 10.15 7.87 4.31
N PRO A 119 10.26 8.69 5.36
CA PRO A 119 10.20 8.35 6.79
C PRO A 119 8.86 7.72 7.19
N PRO A 120 8.66 7.35 8.45
CA PRO A 120 7.39 6.75 8.89
C PRO A 120 6.19 7.63 8.55
N TRP A 121 5.06 6.99 8.23
CA TRP A 121 3.84 7.68 7.86
C TRP A 121 3.42 8.69 8.94
N PRO A 122 3.36 10.00 8.62
CA PRO A 122 3.10 11.04 9.62
C PRO A 122 1.61 11.28 9.90
N GLY A 123 0.73 10.80 9.05
CA GLY A 123 -0.72 11.01 9.18
C GLY A 123 -1.39 11.33 7.85
N ASP A 124 -2.72 11.42 7.87
CA ASP A 124 -3.51 11.52 6.63
C ASP A 124 -3.26 12.80 5.83
N GLU A 125 -2.80 13.86 6.48
CA GLU A 125 -2.48 15.12 5.80
C GLU A 125 -1.32 15.00 4.82
N GLU A 126 -0.54 13.95 4.94
CA GLU A 126 0.58 13.65 4.03
C GLU A 126 0.10 13.40 2.60
N ALA A 127 -1.07 12.81 2.44
CA ALA A 127 -1.62 12.48 1.13
C ALA A 127 -2.50 13.61 0.60
N ILE A 128 -2.04 14.27 -0.44
CA ILE A 128 -2.77 15.35 -1.10
C ILE A 128 -3.55 14.77 -2.26
N LYS A 129 -4.88 14.91 -2.23
CA LYS A 129 -5.74 14.49 -3.34
C LYS A 129 -5.42 15.30 -4.59
N CYS A 130 -5.41 14.63 -5.73
CA CYS A 130 -5.14 15.25 -7.03
C CYS A 130 -5.93 14.58 -8.14
N SER A 131 -5.88 15.17 -9.33
CA SER A 131 -6.46 14.55 -10.52
C SER A 131 -5.63 13.36 -10.93
N GLY A 132 -6.28 12.25 -11.22
CA GLY A 132 -5.64 11.02 -11.64
C GLY A 132 -5.95 10.67 -13.09
N LYS A 133 -5.54 9.47 -13.47
CA LYS A 133 -5.79 8.91 -14.78
C LYS A 133 -7.21 8.36 -14.90
N TRP A 134 -7.76 7.82 -13.81
CA TRP A 134 -9.05 7.16 -13.79
C TRP A 134 -9.99 7.82 -12.79
N SER A 135 -11.29 7.66 -13.02
CA SER A 135 -12.29 8.04 -12.02
C SER A 135 -12.24 7.06 -10.86
N PRO A 136 -12.23 7.54 -9.62
CA PRO A 136 -12.26 6.65 -8.45
C PRO A 136 -13.52 5.79 -8.42
N VAL A 137 -13.36 4.54 -7.98
CA VAL A 137 -14.45 3.58 -7.74
C VAL A 137 -14.18 2.92 -6.39
N LEU A 138 -14.89 3.35 -5.36
CA LEU A 138 -14.63 2.91 -3.98
C LEU A 138 -15.87 2.32 -3.30
#